data_6e71f282436ee0d80184cfede8f49c43
#
_entry.id   6e71f282436ee0d80184cfede8f49c43
#
_cell.length_a   1.000
_cell.length_b   1.000
_cell.length_c   1.000
_cell.angle_alpha   90.00
_cell.angle_beta   90.00
_cell.angle_gamma   90.00
#
_symmetry.space_group_name_H-M   'P 1'
#
loop_
_entity.id
_entity.type
_entity.pdbx_description
1 polymer ?
#
loop_
_entity_poly.entity_id
_entity_poly.type
_entity_poly.pdbx_seq_one_letter_code
_entity_poly.pdbx_strand_id
1 'polypeptide(L)'
;MDELTAAETAESHIANDTPYFEACLPIEEIARRGRDTLRFGPMKPMGLTDPRTGRRPYAAVQLRQENLRADSYNLVGFQNHLRFREQKRILRLIPGLENAEFLRFGQIHRNTYINAPALLDATLQLRKHPNIFFAGQISGVEGYVESIATGLVAGTLAAAYAGGEPVRPFPRETAIGSLCHYISHADPRHYQPANIAFDLLPALDPIPRDRSERQTAVCRLALEKLDEYAGVHA
;
A
#
# COMPACT_ATOMS: atom_id res chain seq x y z
N MET A 1 -7.86 22.60 -8.54
CA MET A 1 -6.81 21.80 -9.20
C MET A 1 -5.66 22.69 -9.67
N ASP A 2 -5.95 23.73 -10.40
CA ASP A 2 -4.94 24.66 -10.96
C ASP A 2 -4.05 25.28 -9.86
N GLU A 3 -4.62 25.60 -8.72
CA GLU A 3 -3.88 26.11 -7.55
C GLU A 3 -2.88 25.10 -6.94
N LEU A 4 -3.17 23.80 -7.02
CA LEU A 4 -2.25 22.76 -6.56
C LEU A 4 -1.01 22.65 -7.46
N THR A 5 -1.20 22.81 -8.78
CA THR A 5 -0.09 22.72 -9.74
C THR A 5 0.81 23.95 -9.72
N ALA A 6 0.27 25.10 -9.33
CA ALA A 6 0.97 26.37 -9.22
C ALA A 6 1.59 26.64 -7.84
N ALA A 7 1.31 25.77 -6.86
CA ALA A 7 1.72 25.99 -5.48
C ALA A 7 3.22 25.82 -5.25
N GLU A 8 3.75 26.60 -4.32
CA GLU A 8 5.13 26.45 -3.86
C GLU A 8 5.30 25.16 -3.02
N THR A 9 6.26 24.36 -3.40
CA THR A 9 6.65 23.15 -2.65
C THR A 9 7.82 23.45 -1.71
N ALA A 10 7.91 22.66 -0.64
CA ALA A 10 9.08 22.67 0.22
C ALA A 10 10.26 21.99 -0.50
N GLU A 11 11.47 22.44 -0.23
CA GLU A 11 12.66 21.74 -0.70
C GLU A 11 12.70 20.33 -0.11
N SER A 12 12.85 19.34 -0.98
CA SER A 12 13.01 17.96 -0.56
C SER A 12 14.46 17.72 -0.14
N HIS A 13 14.67 17.32 1.10
CA HIS A 13 15.97 16.80 1.55
C HIS A 13 16.30 15.41 0.97
N ILE A 14 15.39 14.85 0.20
CA ILE A 14 15.51 13.55 -0.46
C ILE A 14 15.97 13.83 -1.90
N ALA A 15 16.93 13.05 -2.39
CA ALA A 15 17.44 13.19 -3.76
C ALA A 15 16.28 13.27 -4.76
N ASN A 16 16.29 14.29 -5.61
CA ASN A 16 15.20 14.61 -6.54
C ASN A 16 14.86 13.46 -7.52
N ASP A 17 15.78 12.52 -7.71
CA ASP A 17 15.64 11.39 -8.63
C ASP A 17 15.02 10.14 -8.00
N THR A 18 14.62 10.18 -6.72
CA THR A 18 13.98 9.02 -6.10
C THR A 18 12.50 8.98 -6.46
N PRO A 19 12.02 7.98 -7.21
CA PRO A 19 10.61 7.91 -7.60
C PRO A 19 9.70 7.75 -6.38
N TYR A 20 8.52 8.36 -6.46
CA TYR A 20 7.47 8.14 -5.47
C TYR A 20 6.86 6.76 -5.66
N PHE A 21 6.45 6.16 -4.54
CA PHE A 21 5.55 5.01 -4.61
C PHE A 21 4.19 5.46 -5.16
N GLU A 22 3.66 4.76 -6.17
CA GLU A 22 2.47 5.19 -6.91
C GLU A 22 1.23 5.35 -6.01
N ALA A 23 1.06 4.47 -5.02
CA ALA A 23 -0.05 4.56 -4.07
C ALA A 23 0.06 5.71 -3.06
N CYS A 24 1.23 6.37 -2.96
CA CYS A 24 1.51 7.44 -2.00
C CYS A 24 1.96 8.74 -2.68
N LEU A 25 1.54 8.96 -3.93
CA LEU A 25 1.85 10.20 -4.65
C LEU A 25 1.33 11.43 -3.92
N PRO A 26 2.13 12.52 -3.86
CA PRO A 26 1.65 13.81 -3.41
C PRO A 26 0.50 14.32 -4.28
N ILE A 27 -0.47 15.01 -3.67
CA ILE A 27 -1.65 15.51 -4.41
C ILE A 27 -1.28 16.48 -5.54
N GLU A 28 -0.25 17.28 -5.38
CA GLU A 28 0.25 18.18 -6.43
C GLU A 28 0.85 17.41 -7.60
N GLU A 29 1.51 16.26 -7.37
CA GLU A 29 2.02 15.40 -8.44
C GLU A 29 0.89 14.70 -9.19
N ILE A 30 -0.14 14.24 -8.49
CA ILE A 30 -1.35 13.70 -9.11
C ILE A 30 -2.04 14.79 -9.95
N ALA A 31 -2.12 16.01 -9.43
CA ALA A 31 -2.73 17.15 -10.17
C ALA A 31 -1.96 17.51 -11.43
N ARG A 32 -0.62 17.43 -11.44
CA ARG A 32 0.23 17.66 -12.63
C ARG A 32 0.01 16.65 -13.74
N ARG A 33 -0.42 15.42 -13.42
CA ARG A 33 -0.75 14.38 -14.40
C ARG A 33 -2.01 14.67 -15.21
N GLY A 34 -2.84 15.61 -14.76
CA GLY A 34 -4.04 16.07 -15.43
C GLY A 34 -5.09 16.62 -14.48
N ARG A 35 -5.87 17.57 -14.99
CA ARG A 35 -6.87 18.31 -14.20
C ARG A 35 -7.87 17.43 -13.47
N ASP A 36 -8.25 16.30 -14.06
CA ASP A 36 -9.26 15.40 -13.51
C ASP A 36 -8.67 14.21 -12.74
N THR A 37 -7.35 14.05 -12.72
CA THR A 37 -6.70 12.85 -12.16
C THR A 37 -7.04 12.63 -10.68
N LEU A 38 -7.13 13.68 -9.88
CA LEU A 38 -7.50 13.59 -8.46
C LEU A 38 -8.90 12.99 -8.24
N ARG A 39 -9.82 13.10 -9.20
CA ARG A 39 -11.17 12.54 -9.15
C ARG A 39 -11.18 11.00 -9.29
N PHE A 40 -10.11 10.41 -9.74
CA PHE A 40 -9.92 8.96 -9.82
C PHE A 40 -9.11 8.40 -8.64
N GLY A 41 -8.60 9.28 -7.78
CA GLY A 41 -7.83 9.00 -6.58
C GLY A 41 -8.43 9.64 -5.31
N PRO A 42 -7.68 10.54 -4.63
CA PRO A 42 -8.06 11.09 -3.33
C PRO A 42 -9.39 11.86 -3.29
N MET A 43 -9.83 12.37 -4.44
CA MET A 43 -11.08 13.14 -4.54
C MET A 43 -12.19 12.40 -5.30
N LYS A 44 -12.19 11.08 -5.26
CA LYS A 44 -13.13 10.23 -6.00
C LYS A 44 -14.57 10.38 -5.47
N PRO A 45 -15.55 10.82 -6.32
CA PRO A 45 -16.92 11.03 -5.89
C PRO A 45 -17.81 9.77 -6.06
N MET A 46 -17.22 8.59 -6.27
CA MET A 46 -17.96 7.36 -6.58
C MET A 46 -18.87 6.96 -5.39
N GLY A 47 -20.11 6.63 -5.69
CA GLY A 47 -21.10 6.22 -4.68
C GLY A 47 -21.70 7.38 -3.87
N LEU A 48 -21.32 8.63 -4.14
CA LEU A 48 -21.84 9.80 -3.43
C LEU A 48 -22.89 10.53 -4.28
N THR A 49 -23.89 11.07 -3.59
CA THR A 49 -24.91 11.95 -4.16
C THR A 49 -24.95 13.23 -3.33
N ASP A 50 -24.84 14.38 -3.98
CA ASP A 50 -25.02 15.68 -3.34
C ASP A 50 -26.51 15.85 -2.96
N PRO A 51 -26.84 15.95 -1.66
CA PRO A 51 -28.25 16.04 -1.24
C PRO A 51 -28.96 17.30 -1.73
N ARG A 52 -28.21 18.36 -2.08
CA ARG A 52 -28.76 19.62 -2.57
C ARG A 52 -29.17 19.55 -4.03
N THR A 53 -28.46 18.75 -4.83
CA THR A 53 -28.68 18.67 -6.28
C THR A 53 -29.24 17.35 -6.76
N GLY A 54 -29.22 16.30 -5.92
CA GLY A 54 -29.58 14.94 -6.28
C GLY A 54 -28.63 14.29 -7.30
N ARG A 55 -27.50 14.89 -7.58
CA ARG A 55 -26.52 14.43 -8.58
C ARG A 55 -25.20 14.05 -7.94
N ARG A 56 -24.40 13.25 -8.64
CA ARG A 56 -23.04 12.96 -8.24
C ARG A 56 -22.21 14.25 -8.24
N PRO A 57 -21.48 14.57 -7.16
CA PRO A 57 -20.61 15.73 -7.14
C PRO A 57 -19.46 15.57 -8.14
N TYR A 58 -18.88 16.68 -8.56
CA TYR A 58 -17.72 16.67 -9.46
C TYR A 58 -16.51 16.00 -8.83
N ALA A 59 -16.25 16.31 -7.57
CA ALA A 59 -15.19 15.72 -6.75
C ALA A 59 -15.67 15.71 -5.28
N ALA A 60 -15.10 14.84 -4.48
CA ALA A 60 -15.37 14.79 -3.04
C ALA A 60 -14.07 14.63 -2.26
N VAL A 61 -13.96 15.32 -1.14
CA VAL A 61 -12.86 15.16 -0.20
C VAL A 61 -13.36 14.37 1.00
N GLN A 62 -12.66 13.30 1.33
CA GLN A 62 -12.98 12.50 2.49
C GLN A 62 -12.32 13.10 3.74
N LEU A 63 -13.14 13.41 4.73
CA LEU A 63 -12.72 13.75 6.08
C LEU A 63 -12.88 12.54 6.97
N ARG A 64 -11.80 12.06 7.57
CA ARG A 64 -11.84 10.98 8.55
C ARG A 64 -11.69 11.58 9.95
N GLN A 65 -12.62 11.27 10.81
CA GLN A 65 -12.63 11.68 12.20
C GLN A 65 -11.39 11.12 12.94
N GLU A 66 -10.68 11.98 13.67
CA GLU A 66 -9.46 11.61 14.39
C GLU A 66 -9.70 11.27 15.87
N ASN A 67 -10.83 11.69 16.41
CA ASN A 67 -11.15 11.42 17.83
C ASN A 67 -12.65 11.19 18.04
N LEU A 68 -13.02 10.68 19.21
CA LEU A 68 -14.41 10.34 19.54
C LEU A 68 -15.33 11.57 19.67
N ARG A 69 -14.77 12.78 19.88
CA ARG A 69 -15.54 14.02 19.99
C ARG A 69 -15.94 14.61 18.66
N ALA A 70 -15.38 14.10 17.57
CA ALA A 70 -15.60 14.59 16.20
C ALA A 70 -15.28 16.11 16.04
N ASP A 71 -14.27 16.60 16.76
CA ASP A 71 -13.81 17.99 16.69
C ASP A 71 -12.54 18.15 15.85
N SER A 72 -11.92 17.05 15.41
CA SER A 72 -10.78 17.04 14.50
C SER A 72 -10.88 15.96 13.43
N TYR A 73 -10.40 16.26 12.23
CA TYR A 73 -10.52 15.41 11.05
C TYR A 73 -9.22 15.40 10.25
N ASN A 74 -8.95 14.28 9.62
CA ASN A 74 -7.86 14.11 8.69
C ASN A 74 -8.39 14.14 7.24
N LEU A 75 -7.68 14.85 6.36
CA LEU A 75 -7.90 14.83 4.92
C LEU A 75 -7.29 13.55 4.34
N VAL A 76 -8.12 12.59 3.97
CA VAL A 76 -7.64 11.28 3.50
C VAL A 76 -7.02 11.40 2.12
N GLY A 77 -5.79 10.88 1.98
CA GLY A 77 -5.07 10.84 0.71
C GLY A 77 -4.44 12.17 0.27
N PHE A 78 -4.32 13.15 1.19
CA PHE A 78 -3.79 14.48 0.91
C PHE A 78 -2.33 14.64 1.37
N GLN A 79 -1.50 13.60 1.21
CA GLN A 79 -0.06 13.78 1.36
C GLN A 79 0.46 14.77 0.32
N ASN A 80 1.38 15.62 0.73
CA ASN A 80 1.87 16.71 -0.12
C ASN A 80 3.23 17.23 0.32
N HIS A 81 3.94 17.92 -0.60
CA HIS A 81 5.17 18.68 -0.34
C HIS A 81 4.93 20.19 -0.27
N LEU A 82 3.69 20.64 -0.25
CA LEU A 82 3.37 22.04 -0.26
C LEU A 82 3.94 22.73 0.99
N ARG A 83 4.43 23.95 0.84
CA ARG A 83 4.76 24.79 1.99
C ARG A 83 3.53 25.01 2.88
N PHE A 84 3.71 25.14 4.18
CA PHE A 84 2.59 25.24 5.14
C PHE A 84 1.60 26.36 4.81
N ARG A 85 2.09 27.50 4.32
CA ARG A 85 1.23 28.60 3.89
C ARG A 85 0.36 28.23 2.69
N GLU A 86 0.94 27.46 1.74
CA GLU A 86 0.22 26.99 0.55
C GLU A 86 -0.82 25.93 0.92
N GLN A 87 -0.50 25.02 1.83
CA GLN A 87 -1.48 24.07 2.35
C GLN A 87 -2.69 24.81 2.93
N LYS A 88 -2.48 25.79 3.79
CA LYS A 88 -3.56 26.58 4.38
C LYS A 88 -4.37 27.32 3.32
N ARG A 89 -3.71 27.96 2.36
CA ARG A 89 -4.36 28.71 1.26
C ARG A 89 -5.21 27.80 0.39
N ILE A 90 -4.64 26.71 -0.09
CA ILE A 90 -5.26 25.83 -1.08
C ILE A 90 -6.37 24.98 -0.45
N LEU A 91 -6.13 24.41 0.74
CA LEU A 91 -7.14 23.57 1.37
C LEU A 91 -8.38 24.36 1.81
N ARG A 92 -8.25 25.66 2.06
CA ARG A 92 -9.40 26.56 2.32
C ARG A 92 -10.20 26.92 1.06
N LEU A 93 -9.74 26.58 -0.14
CA LEU A 93 -10.54 26.68 -1.37
C LEU A 93 -11.53 25.52 -1.52
N ILE A 94 -11.43 24.50 -0.67
CA ILE A 94 -12.37 23.38 -0.69
C ILE A 94 -13.66 23.83 0.00
N PRO A 95 -14.83 23.69 -0.67
CA PRO A 95 -16.11 24.06 -0.09
C PRO A 95 -16.35 23.36 1.26
N GLY A 96 -16.65 24.15 2.29
CA GLY A 96 -16.82 23.67 3.68
C GLY A 96 -15.55 23.74 4.52
N LEU A 97 -14.39 24.07 3.95
CA LEU A 97 -13.13 24.23 4.67
C LEU A 97 -12.58 25.66 4.68
N GLU A 98 -13.38 26.64 4.27
CA GLU A 98 -12.99 28.06 4.12
C GLU A 98 -12.43 28.63 5.44
N ASN A 99 -13.00 28.22 6.57
CA ASN A 99 -12.63 28.67 7.93
C ASN A 99 -11.94 27.56 8.73
N ALA A 100 -11.45 26.50 8.09
CA ALA A 100 -10.81 25.40 8.80
C ALA A 100 -9.57 25.88 9.59
N GLU A 101 -9.43 25.42 10.81
CA GLU A 101 -8.21 25.53 11.59
C GLU A 101 -7.33 24.30 11.39
N PHE A 102 -6.04 24.53 11.12
CA PHE A 102 -5.10 23.45 10.87
C PHE A 102 -4.32 23.17 12.16
N LEU A 103 -4.65 22.07 12.82
CA LEU A 103 -3.93 21.60 14.01
C LEU A 103 -2.54 21.06 13.63
N ARG A 104 -2.42 20.48 12.43
CA ARG A 104 -1.17 19.96 11.88
C ARG A 104 -1.19 20.05 10.35
N PHE A 105 -0.06 20.42 9.76
CA PHE A 105 0.13 20.38 8.33
C PHE A 105 0.58 19.00 7.87
N GLY A 106 0.16 18.63 6.65
CA GLY A 106 0.60 17.41 6.00
C GLY A 106 2.09 17.47 5.63
N GLN A 107 2.72 16.32 5.69
CA GLN A 107 4.07 16.11 5.20
C GLN A 107 4.10 14.79 4.46
N ILE A 108 4.99 14.69 3.48
CA ILE A 108 5.21 13.41 2.82
C ILE A 108 6.15 12.55 3.65
N HIS A 109 5.87 11.27 3.68
CA HIS A 109 6.76 10.27 4.21
C HIS A 109 7.26 9.40 3.05
N ARG A 110 8.52 9.03 3.10
CA ARG A 110 9.07 7.97 2.26
C ARG A 110 9.42 6.79 3.13
N ASN A 111 8.97 5.64 2.70
CA ASN A 111 9.33 4.39 3.31
C ASN A 111 10.64 3.90 2.71
N THR A 112 11.61 3.59 3.57
CA THR A 112 12.86 2.96 3.13
C THR A 112 12.63 1.46 2.98
N TYR A 113 13.06 0.91 1.85
CA TYR A 113 13.06 -0.53 1.60
C TYR A 113 14.32 -0.94 0.81
N ILE A 114 14.70 -2.19 0.97
CA ILE A 114 15.83 -2.78 0.26
C ILE A 114 15.37 -3.31 -1.12
N ASN A 115 16.29 -3.48 -2.03
CA ASN A 115 16.02 -4.20 -3.28
C ASN A 115 15.90 -5.70 -2.98
N ALA A 116 14.76 -6.10 -2.39
CA ALA A 116 14.56 -7.43 -1.87
C ALA A 116 14.72 -8.54 -2.92
N PRO A 117 14.24 -8.41 -4.18
CA PRO A 117 14.45 -9.45 -5.19
C PRO A 117 15.92 -9.75 -5.49
N ALA A 118 16.80 -8.76 -5.34
CA ALA A 118 18.23 -8.97 -5.50
C ALA A 118 18.91 -9.61 -4.28
N LEU A 119 18.29 -9.50 -3.10
CA LEU A 119 18.94 -9.81 -1.83
C LEU A 119 18.32 -11.01 -1.10
N LEU A 120 16.99 -11.17 -1.18
CA LEU A 120 16.24 -12.16 -0.40
C LEU A 120 15.78 -13.34 -1.26
N ASP A 121 15.57 -14.47 -0.61
CA ASP A 121 14.82 -15.60 -1.16
C ASP A 121 13.37 -15.62 -0.63
N ALA A 122 12.58 -16.60 -1.06
CA ALA A 122 11.17 -16.71 -0.67
C ALA A 122 10.94 -17.07 0.80
N THR A 123 12.00 -17.42 1.52
CA THR A 123 11.99 -17.65 2.98
C THR A 123 12.27 -16.37 3.76
N LEU A 124 12.42 -15.24 3.07
CA LEU A 124 12.80 -13.93 3.62
C LEU A 124 14.23 -13.88 4.18
N GLN A 125 15.03 -14.90 3.88
CA GLN A 125 16.45 -14.95 4.25
C GLN A 125 17.30 -14.11 3.29
N LEU A 126 18.31 -13.47 3.85
CA LEU A 126 19.34 -12.82 3.03
C LEU A 126 20.20 -13.90 2.35
N ARG A 127 20.22 -13.93 1.01
CA ARG A 127 20.91 -14.98 0.22
C ARG A 127 22.36 -15.20 0.63
N LYS A 128 23.10 -14.10 0.96
CA LYS A 128 24.51 -14.17 1.37
C LYS A 128 24.71 -14.53 2.84
N HIS A 129 23.70 -14.33 3.67
CA HIS A 129 23.75 -14.56 5.12
C HIS A 129 22.42 -15.18 5.59
N PRO A 130 22.26 -16.49 5.46
CA PRO A 130 20.99 -17.18 5.74
C PRO A 130 20.48 -17.08 7.18
N ASN A 131 21.31 -16.60 8.10
CA ASN A 131 20.96 -16.31 9.49
C ASN A 131 20.28 -14.94 9.68
N ILE A 132 20.12 -14.15 8.60
CA ILE A 132 19.48 -12.82 8.64
C ILE A 132 18.18 -12.89 7.85
N PHE A 133 17.09 -12.47 8.49
CA PHE A 133 15.74 -12.41 7.91
C PHE A 133 15.26 -10.97 7.84
N PHE A 134 14.50 -10.64 6.78
CA PHE A 134 13.86 -9.35 6.61
C PHE A 134 12.36 -9.52 6.49
N ALA A 135 11.57 -8.65 7.16
CA ALA A 135 10.12 -8.68 7.11
C ALA A 135 9.53 -7.27 7.13
N GLY A 136 8.28 -7.15 6.73
CA GLY A 136 7.54 -5.90 6.74
C GLY A 136 8.07 -4.88 5.75
N GLN A 137 7.88 -3.62 6.05
CA GLN A 137 8.13 -2.51 5.14
C GLN A 137 9.56 -2.47 4.57
N ILE A 138 10.56 -2.81 5.36
CA ILE A 138 11.97 -2.83 4.92
C ILE A 138 12.22 -3.82 3.79
N SER A 139 11.42 -4.88 3.67
CA SER A 139 11.48 -5.84 2.57
C SER A 139 10.60 -5.49 1.38
N GLY A 140 9.92 -4.32 1.39
CA GLY A 140 9.00 -3.89 0.34
C GLY A 140 7.58 -4.41 0.51
N VAL A 141 7.19 -4.74 1.73
CA VAL A 141 5.81 -5.10 2.05
C VAL A 141 5.04 -3.84 2.46
N GLU A 142 3.96 -3.54 1.76
CA GLU A 142 3.02 -2.49 2.12
C GLU A 142 1.84 -3.08 2.92
N GLY A 143 1.29 -2.29 3.83
CA GLY A 143 0.15 -2.67 4.68
C GLY A 143 0.56 -3.23 6.05
N TYR A 144 -0.23 -2.85 7.07
CA TYR A 144 0.03 -3.28 8.45
C TYR A 144 -0.17 -4.78 8.65
N VAL A 145 -1.25 -5.33 8.07
CA VAL A 145 -1.56 -6.77 8.19
C VAL A 145 -0.50 -7.61 7.50
N GLU A 146 -0.08 -7.20 6.30
CA GLU A 146 0.97 -7.86 5.53
C GLU A 146 2.33 -7.79 6.25
N SER A 147 2.63 -6.65 6.88
CA SER A 147 3.85 -6.49 7.68
C SER A 147 3.86 -7.39 8.91
N ILE A 148 2.72 -7.52 9.61
CA ILE A 148 2.56 -8.46 10.73
C ILE A 148 2.70 -9.90 10.24
N ALA A 149 2.05 -10.25 9.13
CA ALA A 149 2.09 -11.61 8.57
C ALA A 149 3.50 -12.01 8.13
N THR A 150 4.23 -11.11 7.43
CA THR A 150 5.62 -11.38 7.05
C THR A 150 6.55 -11.43 8.25
N GLY A 151 6.26 -10.67 9.32
CA GLY A 151 6.96 -10.78 10.60
C GLY A 151 6.78 -12.17 11.25
N LEU A 152 5.55 -12.70 11.24
CA LEU A 152 5.27 -14.06 11.71
C LEU A 152 6.02 -15.11 10.87
N VAL A 153 5.99 -14.99 9.54
CA VAL A 153 6.74 -15.89 8.65
C VAL A 153 8.23 -15.85 8.98
N ALA A 154 8.82 -14.68 9.01
CA ALA A 154 10.25 -14.53 9.29
C ALA A 154 10.62 -15.10 10.68
N GLY A 155 9.80 -14.85 11.71
CA GLY A 155 10.01 -15.39 13.05
C GLY A 155 9.92 -16.92 13.11
N THR A 156 8.90 -17.50 12.46
CA THR A 156 8.73 -18.96 12.38
C THR A 156 9.91 -19.63 11.65
N LEU A 157 10.31 -19.09 10.51
CA LEU A 157 11.41 -19.64 9.72
C LEU A 157 12.78 -19.42 10.37
N ALA A 158 12.95 -18.30 11.09
CA ALA A 158 14.17 -18.06 11.89
C ALA A 158 14.28 -19.04 13.06
N ALA A 159 13.17 -19.38 13.72
CA ALA A 159 13.15 -20.39 14.78
C ALA A 159 13.51 -21.77 14.23
N ALA A 160 12.95 -22.19 13.09
CA ALA A 160 13.30 -23.43 12.41
C ALA A 160 14.80 -23.47 12.05
N TYR A 161 15.31 -22.37 11.46
CA TYR A 161 16.73 -22.25 11.13
C TYR A 161 17.63 -22.40 12.37
N ALA A 162 17.29 -21.72 13.47
CA ALA A 162 18.05 -21.80 14.71
C ALA A 162 18.00 -23.19 15.35
N GLY A 163 16.88 -23.91 15.17
CA GLY A 163 16.70 -25.29 15.62
C GLY A 163 17.38 -26.35 14.74
N GLY A 164 17.97 -25.93 13.60
CA GLY A 164 18.54 -26.86 12.62
C GLY A 164 17.50 -27.60 11.79
N GLU A 165 16.27 -27.11 11.79
CA GLU A 165 15.17 -27.65 10.99
C GLU A 165 15.17 -27.09 9.56
N PRO A 166 14.59 -27.81 8.59
CA PRO A 166 14.49 -27.34 7.22
C PRO A 166 13.65 -26.06 7.11
N VAL A 167 14.24 -25.00 6.59
CA VAL A 167 13.53 -23.75 6.26
C VAL A 167 12.88 -23.89 4.90
N ARG A 168 11.55 -23.88 4.86
CA ARG A 168 10.76 -24.04 3.63
C ARG A 168 9.91 -22.81 3.38
N PRO A 169 9.86 -22.27 2.14
CA PRO A 169 8.98 -21.13 1.83
C PRO A 169 7.51 -21.53 1.98
N PHE A 170 6.68 -20.57 2.36
CA PHE A 170 5.22 -20.76 2.36
C PHE A 170 4.71 -21.03 0.95
N PRO A 171 3.66 -21.86 0.78
CA PRO A 171 3.10 -22.20 -0.53
C PRO A 171 2.66 -20.95 -1.28
N ARG A 172 3.05 -20.86 -2.55
CA ARG A 172 2.74 -19.72 -3.41
C ARG A 172 1.24 -19.51 -3.63
N GLU A 173 0.43 -20.53 -3.47
CA GLU A 173 -1.03 -20.49 -3.55
C GLU A 173 -1.65 -19.74 -2.39
N THR A 174 -0.92 -19.55 -1.29
CA THR A 174 -1.36 -18.74 -0.15
C THR A 174 -1.09 -17.25 -0.38
N ALA A 175 -1.91 -16.39 0.21
CA ALA A 175 -1.72 -14.94 0.13
C ALA A 175 -0.31 -14.52 0.59
N ILE A 176 0.13 -15.04 1.74
CA ILE A 176 1.45 -14.70 2.30
C ILE A 176 2.60 -15.30 1.49
N GLY A 177 2.47 -16.53 1.00
CA GLY A 177 3.47 -17.17 0.14
C GLY A 177 3.63 -16.45 -1.20
N SER A 178 2.51 -15.99 -1.81
CA SER A 178 2.54 -15.16 -3.01
C SER A 178 3.24 -13.84 -2.79
N LEU A 179 2.99 -13.18 -1.65
CA LEU A 179 3.68 -11.94 -1.31
C LEU A 179 5.18 -12.17 -1.09
N CYS A 180 5.57 -13.20 -0.33
CA CYS A 180 6.98 -13.58 -0.15
C CYS A 180 7.66 -13.92 -1.48
N HIS A 181 6.94 -14.59 -2.38
CA HIS A 181 7.43 -14.88 -3.72
C HIS A 181 7.63 -13.59 -4.53
N TYR A 182 6.66 -12.68 -4.53
CA TYR A 182 6.79 -11.41 -5.24
C TYR A 182 8.01 -10.62 -4.78
N ILE A 183 8.17 -10.39 -3.46
CA ILE A 183 9.29 -9.60 -2.92
C ILE A 183 10.66 -10.24 -3.14
N SER A 184 10.73 -11.52 -3.45
CA SER A 184 11.99 -12.24 -3.72
C SER A 184 12.26 -12.54 -5.19
N HIS A 185 11.26 -12.41 -6.08
CA HIS A 185 11.37 -12.80 -7.50
C HIS A 185 10.92 -11.72 -8.49
N ALA A 186 10.43 -10.56 -8.03
CA ALA A 186 10.14 -9.44 -8.92
C ALA A 186 11.40 -8.97 -9.67
N ASP A 187 11.21 -8.24 -10.79
CA ASP A 187 12.36 -7.64 -11.49
C ASP A 187 13.07 -6.62 -10.59
N PRO A 188 14.33 -6.84 -10.22
CA PRO A 188 15.07 -5.92 -9.34
C PRO A 188 15.22 -4.51 -9.89
N ARG A 189 15.10 -4.32 -11.20
CA ARG A 189 15.24 -3.00 -11.87
C ARG A 189 13.99 -2.14 -11.69
N HIS A 190 12.84 -2.80 -11.52
CA HIS A 190 11.52 -2.16 -11.43
C HIS A 190 10.77 -2.53 -10.16
N TYR A 191 11.50 -3.00 -9.15
CA TYR A 191 10.91 -3.43 -7.90
C TYR A 191 10.19 -2.29 -7.19
N GLN A 192 8.94 -2.52 -6.84
CA GLN A 192 8.10 -1.63 -6.06
C GLN A 192 7.49 -2.39 -4.87
N PRO A 193 7.34 -1.74 -3.71
CA PRO A 193 6.59 -2.33 -2.61
C PRO A 193 5.17 -2.72 -3.03
N ALA A 194 4.65 -3.79 -2.43
CA ALA A 194 3.32 -4.31 -2.76
C ALA A 194 2.52 -4.71 -1.53
N ASN A 195 1.20 -4.53 -1.64
CA ASN A 195 0.20 -5.17 -0.80
C ASN A 195 -0.15 -6.53 -1.41
N ILE A 196 -0.78 -7.40 -0.61
CA ILE A 196 -1.37 -8.61 -1.17
C ILE A 196 -2.56 -8.26 -2.07
N ALA A 197 -2.60 -8.86 -3.24
CA ALA A 197 -3.69 -8.74 -4.19
C ALA A 197 -3.90 -10.07 -4.92
N PHE A 198 -5.10 -10.30 -5.45
CA PHE A 198 -5.43 -11.57 -6.12
C PHE A 198 -4.57 -11.86 -7.36
N ASP A 199 -4.04 -10.84 -8.00
CA ASP A 199 -3.16 -10.95 -9.18
C ASP A 199 -1.74 -11.41 -8.84
N LEU A 200 -1.34 -11.37 -7.56
CA LEU A 200 -0.10 -11.98 -7.11
C LEU A 200 -0.19 -13.50 -6.97
N LEU A 201 -1.39 -14.06 -6.78
CA LEU A 201 -1.58 -15.48 -6.63
C LEU A 201 -1.47 -16.21 -7.97
N PRO A 202 -1.06 -17.48 -7.98
CA PRO A 202 -1.02 -18.28 -9.20
C PRO A 202 -2.39 -18.35 -9.89
N ALA A 203 -2.38 -18.36 -11.21
CA ALA A 203 -3.60 -18.58 -11.97
C ALA A 203 -4.13 -20.01 -11.74
N LEU A 204 -5.44 -20.13 -11.63
CA LEU A 204 -6.10 -21.44 -11.59
C LEU A 204 -6.10 -22.09 -12.98
N ASP A 205 -6.04 -23.41 -13.02
CA ASP A 205 -6.22 -24.19 -14.26
C ASP A 205 -7.26 -25.31 -13.98
N PRO A 206 -8.44 -25.27 -14.62
CA PRO A 206 -8.98 -24.21 -15.47
C PRO A 206 -9.39 -22.94 -14.70
N ILE A 207 -9.37 -21.79 -15.38
CA ILE A 207 -9.79 -20.51 -14.79
C ILE A 207 -11.32 -20.41 -14.84
N PRO A 208 -12.03 -20.31 -13.68
CA PRO A 208 -13.46 -20.09 -13.67
C PRO A 208 -13.85 -18.76 -14.33
N ARG A 209 -14.95 -18.77 -15.12
CA ARG A 209 -15.41 -17.57 -15.82
C ARG A 209 -16.03 -16.55 -14.86
N ASP A 210 -16.79 -17.02 -13.90
CA ASP A 210 -17.40 -16.16 -12.88
C ASP A 210 -16.36 -15.67 -11.88
N ARG A 211 -16.45 -14.39 -11.51
CA ARG A 211 -15.48 -13.75 -10.60
C ARG A 211 -15.58 -14.30 -9.18
N SER A 212 -16.80 -14.54 -8.69
CA SER A 212 -17.02 -15.04 -7.32
C SER A 212 -16.54 -16.48 -7.20
N GLU A 213 -16.86 -17.33 -8.20
CA GLU A 213 -16.38 -18.71 -8.24
C GLU A 213 -14.84 -18.77 -8.28
N ARG A 214 -14.21 -17.90 -9.08
CA ARG A 214 -12.75 -17.80 -9.15
C ARG A 214 -12.13 -17.43 -7.81
N GLN A 215 -12.67 -16.42 -7.14
CA GLN A 215 -12.17 -16.00 -5.82
C GLN A 215 -12.35 -17.11 -4.79
N THR A 216 -13.50 -17.80 -4.79
CA THR A 216 -13.75 -18.93 -3.89
C THR A 216 -12.79 -20.10 -4.15
N ALA A 217 -12.53 -20.42 -5.42
CA ALA A 217 -11.61 -21.50 -5.78
C ALA A 217 -10.16 -21.17 -5.37
N VAL A 218 -9.71 -19.93 -5.56
CA VAL A 218 -8.40 -19.47 -5.10
C VAL A 218 -8.27 -19.59 -3.59
N CYS A 219 -9.28 -19.14 -2.82
CA CYS A 219 -9.26 -19.25 -1.36
C CYS A 219 -9.23 -20.70 -0.89
N ARG A 220 -9.98 -21.59 -1.54
CA ARG A 220 -9.98 -23.03 -1.22
C ARG A 220 -8.61 -23.64 -1.43
N LEU A 221 -8.02 -23.43 -2.61
CA LEU A 221 -6.67 -23.92 -2.92
C LEU A 221 -5.63 -23.40 -1.93
N ALA A 222 -5.73 -22.12 -1.55
CA ALA A 222 -4.82 -21.52 -0.57
C ALA A 222 -4.87 -22.21 0.79
N LEU A 223 -6.09 -22.54 1.28
CA LEU A 223 -6.28 -23.24 2.54
C LEU A 223 -5.76 -24.70 2.46
N GLU A 224 -6.10 -25.42 1.40
CA GLU A 224 -5.60 -26.77 1.16
C GLU A 224 -4.08 -26.83 1.20
N LYS A 225 -3.42 -25.90 0.49
CA LYS A 225 -1.96 -25.83 0.46
C LYS A 225 -1.33 -25.40 1.79
N LEU A 226 -2.04 -24.57 2.55
CA LEU A 226 -1.59 -24.21 3.88
C LEU A 226 -1.68 -25.40 4.87
N ASP A 227 -2.75 -26.18 4.81
CA ASP A 227 -2.93 -27.37 5.64
C ASP A 227 -1.88 -28.45 5.32
N GLU A 228 -1.61 -28.69 4.02
CA GLU A 228 -0.52 -29.56 3.59
C GLU A 228 0.84 -29.09 4.15
N TYR A 229 1.10 -27.78 4.07
CA TYR A 229 2.35 -27.20 4.57
C TYR A 229 2.49 -27.33 6.09
N ALA A 230 1.41 -27.14 6.82
CA ALA A 230 1.37 -27.25 8.28
C ALA A 230 1.39 -28.70 8.77
N GLY A 231 1.28 -29.68 7.88
CA GLY A 231 1.18 -31.11 8.25
C GLY A 231 -0.16 -31.48 8.89
N VAL A 232 -1.18 -30.66 8.72
CA VAL A 232 -2.53 -30.95 9.14
C VAL A 232 -3.17 -31.81 8.05
N HIS A 233 -3.19 -33.11 8.27
CA HIS A 233 -3.93 -34.02 7.41
C HIS A 233 -5.39 -34.04 7.86
N ALA A 234 -6.32 -33.71 6.93
CA ALA A 234 -7.75 -33.82 7.15
C ALA A 234 -8.21 -35.30 7.29
#